data_fa96114a9a6fff439fd907cfc8af296a
#
_entry.id   fa96114a9a6fff439fd907cfc8af296a
#
_cell.length_a   1.000
_cell.length_b   1.000
_cell.length_c   1.000
_cell.angle_alpha   90.00
_cell.angle_beta   90.00
_cell.angle_gamma   90.00
#
_symmetry.space_group_name_H-M   'P 1'
#
loop_
_entity.id
_entity.type
_entity.pdbx_description
1 polymer ?
#
loop_
_entity_poly.entity_id
_entity_poly.type
_entity_poly.pdbx_seq_one_letter_code
_entity_poly.pdbx_strand_id
1 'polypeptide(L)'
;ARQKKIISQLPKDVFINLICPVSGYDYFTKAFKDYPNVQTNLVKNHLYGGSVTVAGLLNHGDIIEQFHPKRNDVMFLPEEMYNSEGRDLKGEKMEVLEQYYNAKIYLT
;
A
#
# COMPACT_ATOMS: atom_id res chain seq x y z
N ALA A 1 -12.83 10.14 -3.38
CA ALA A 1 -12.18 8.95 -2.94
C ALA A 1 -11.46 9.17 -1.61
N ARG A 2 -11.39 8.11 -0.82
CA ARG A 2 -10.82 8.19 0.53
C ARG A 2 -9.35 8.61 0.53
N GLN A 3 -8.56 8.06 -0.41
CA GLN A 3 -7.15 8.40 -0.55
C GLN A 3 -6.96 9.89 -0.85
N LYS A 4 -7.75 10.45 -1.76
CA LYS A 4 -7.63 11.86 -2.14
C LYS A 4 -7.96 12.79 -0.96
N LYS A 5 -8.92 12.41 -0.12
CA LYS A 5 -9.26 13.17 1.07
C LYS A 5 -8.10 13.21 2.06
N ILE A 6 -7.45 12.08 2.29
CA ILE A 6 -6.27 12.00 3.16
C ILE A 6 -5.12 12.84 2.58
N ILE A 7 -4.87 12.71 1.29
CA ILE A 7 -3.80 13.46 0.61
C ILE A 7 -4.00 14.96 0.76
N SER A 8 -5.24 15.43 0.68
CA SER A 8 -5.54 16.87 0.81
C SER A 8 -5.20 17.42 2.19
N GLN A 9 -5.10 16.57 3.20
CA GLN A 9 -4.78 16.94 4.58
C GLN A 9 -3.30 16.80 4.91
N LEU A 10 -2.51 16.22 4.00
CA LEU A 10 -1.08 16.02 4.21
C LEU A 10 -0.29 17.23 3.69
N PRO A 11 0.94 17.47 4.21
CA PRO A 11 1.83 18.47 3.63
C PRO A 11 2.09 18.18 2.16
N LYS A 12 2.23 19.23 1.35
CA LYS A 12 2.40 19.08 -0.10
C LYS A 12 3.75 18.54 -0.52
N ASP A 13 4.73 18.56 0.37
CA ASP A 13 6.08 18.12 0.09
C ASP A 13 6.34 16.66 0.46
N VAL A 14 5.34 15.94 0.99
CA VAL A 14 5.50 14.52 1.28
C VAL A 14 5.38 13.69 0.01
N PHE A 15 6.17 12.62 -0.05
CA PHE A 15 6.06 11.64 -1.13
C PHE A 15 5.25 10.45 -0.66
N ILE A 16 4.25 10.05 -1.46
CA ILE A 16 3.28 9.03 -1.09
C ILE A 16 3.42 7.84 -2.01
N ASN A 17 3.60 6.66 -1.43
CA ASN A 17 3.57 5.39 -2.16
C ASN A 17 2.27 4.67 -1.87
N LEU A 18 1.50 4.41 -2.92
CA LEU A 18 0.24 3.68 -2.85
C LEU A 18 0.49 2.24 -3.26
N ILE A 19 0.28 1.31 -2.36
CA ILE A 19 0.45 -0.12 -2.64
C ILE A 19 -0.86 -0.66 -3.21
N CYS A 20 -0.77 -1.26 -4.40
CA CYS A 20 -1.94 -1.73 -5.13
C CYS A 20 -1.83 -3.22 -5.47
N PRO A 21 -2.86 -4.01 -5.24
CA PRO A 21 -2.94 -5.34 -5.83
C PRO A 21 -3.16 -5.24 -7.35
N VAL A 22 -2.97 -6.34 -8.06
CA VAL A 22 -3.14 -6.38 -9.51
C VAL A 22 -4.51 -5.85 -9.92
N SER A 23 -5.56 -6.24 -9.19
CA SER A 23 -6.94 -5.87 -9.52
C SER A 23 -7.22 -4.36 -9.46
N GLY A 24 -6.46 -3.61 -8.67
CA GLY A 24 -6.69 -2.17 -8.50
C GLY A 24 -5.68 -1.28 -9.20
N TYR A 25 -4.62 -1.85 -9.76
CA TYR A 25 -3.48 -1.07 -10.23
C TYR A 25 -3.84 -0.07 -11.33
N ASP A 26 -4.57 -0.51 -12.35
CA ASP A 26 -4.94 0.37 -13.46
C ASP A 26 -5.84 1.51 -13.00
N TYR A 27 -6.79 1.20 -12.13
CA TYR A 27 -7.69 2.22 -11.58
C TYR A 27 -6.92 3.31 -10.84
N PHE A 28 -6.04 2.91 -9.93
CA PHE A 28 -5.30 3.87 -9.11
C PHE A 28 -4.27 4.63 -9.93
N THR A 29 -3.63 3.99 -10.90
CA THR A 29 -2.68 4.67 -11.79
C THR A 29 -3.38 5.81 -12.54
N LYS A 30 -4.58 5.57 -13.06
CA LYS A 30 -5.36 6.60 -13.73
C LYS A 30 -5.86 7.67 -12.78
N ALA A 31 -6.31 7.26 -11.58
CA ALA A 31 -6.87 8.19 -10.60
C ALA A 31 -5.84 9.20 -10.09
N PHE A 32 -4.57 8.82 -10.04
CA PHE A 32 -3.51 9.65 -9.47
C PHE A 32 -2.48 10.12 -10.51
N LYS A 33 -2.80 10.02 -11.79
CA LYS A 33 -1.85 10.43 -12.85
C LYS A 33 -1.43 11.90 -12.77
N ASP A 34 -2.27 12.76 -12.21
CA ASP A 34 -2.00 14.19 -12.09
C ASP A 34 -1.44 14.57 -10.71
N TYR A 35 -1.06 13.59 -9.91
CA TYR A 35 -0.50 13.79 -8.58
C TYR A 35 1.00 13.46 -8.62
N PRO A 36 1.88 14.46 -8.83
CA PRO A 36 3.31 14.18 -9.02
C PRO A 36 3.99 13.59 -7.80
N ASN A 37 3.41 13.78 -6.62
CA ASN A 37 3.95 13.25 -5.36
C ASN A 37 3.34 11.90 -4.95
N VAL A 38 2.56 11.28 -5.82
CA VAL A 38 1.94 9.96 -5.56
C VAL A 38 2.45 8.96 -6.58
N GLN A 39 3.03 7.87 -6.09
CA GLN A 39 3.50 6.76 -6.92
C GLN A 39 2.64 5.53 -6.63
N THR A 40 2.03 4.95 -7.65
CA THR A 40 1.32 3.67 -7.53
C THR A 40 2.31 2.54 -7.71
N ASN A 41 2.23 1.54 -6.83
CA ASN A 41 3.18 0.41 -6.81
C ASN A 41 2.40 -0.88 -6.83
N LEU A 42 2.63 -1.69 -7.85
CA LEU A 42 2.00 -3.00 -7.98
C LEU A 42 2.72 -4.00 -7.09
N VAL A 43 1.96 -4.69 -6.23
CA VAL A 43 2.48 -5.78 -5.41
C VAL A 43 1.63 -7.02 -5.65
N LYS A 44 2.27 -8.12 -6.05
CA LYS A 44 1.59 -9.37 -6.34
C LYS A 44 1.58 -10.27 -5.11
N ASN A 45 0.51 -11.04 -4.98
CA ASN A 45 0.39 -12.03 -3.91
C ASN A 45 1.19 -13.28 -4.28
N HIS A 46 2.30 -13.54 -3.56
CA HIS A 46 3.14 -14.71 -3.81
C HIS A 46 2.70 -15.95 -3.04
N LEU A 47 1.93 -15.78 -1.96
CA LEU A 47 1.45 -16.90 -1.15
C LEU A 47 0.60 -17.86 -2.01
N TYR A 48 -0.08 -17.33 -3.02
CA TYR A 48 -0.95 -18.11 -3.91
C TYR A 48 -0.42 -18.10 -5.35
N GLY A 49 0.92 -18.06 -5.51
CA GLY A 49 1.55 -18.14 -6.82
C GLY A 49 1.36 -16.91 -7.70
N GLY A 50 0.88 -15.80 -7.15
CA GLY A 50 0.68 -14.57 -7.89
C GLY A 50 -0.56 -14.56 -8.78
N SER A 51 -1.35 -15.65 -8.81
CA SER A 51 -2.54 -15.75 -9.65
C SER A 51 -3.79 -15.15 -9.01
N VAL A 52 -3.76 -14.92 -7.70
CA VAL A 52 -4.87 -14.32 -6.95
C VAL A 52 -4.60 -12.83 -6.81
N THR A 53 -5.59 -12.00 -7.18
CA THR A 53 -5.40 -10.55 -7.33
C THR A 53 -6.12 -9.71 -6.28
N VAL A 54 -6.75 -10.33 -5.28
CA VAL A 54 -7.51 -9.59 -4.26
C VAL A 54 -6.60 -9.07 -3.16
N ALA A 55 -6.87 -7.84 -2.71
CA ALA A 55 -6.04 -7.15 -1.72
C ALA A 55 -5.96 -7.87 -0.38
N GLY A 56 -7.03 -8.57 0.02
CA GLY A 56 -7.09 -9.29 1.29
C GLY A 56 -6.11 -10.46 1.41
N LEU A 57 -5.45 -10.85 0.31
CA LEU A 57 -4.48 -11.94 0.30
C LEU A 57 -3.03 -11.44 0.30
N LEU A 58 -2.79 -10.13 0.28
CA LEU A 58 -1.45 -9.58 0.42
C LEU A 58 -0.98 -9.72 1.86
N ASN A 59 0.33 -9.92 2.04
CA ASN A 59 0.95 -9.90 3.37
C ASN A 59 2.19 -9.02 3.35
N HIS A 60 2.79 -8.78 4.51
CA HIS A 60 3.97 -7.92 4.63
C HIS A 60 5.15 -8.45 3.82
N GLY A 61 5.32 -9.77 3.77
CA GLY A 61 6.37 -10.39 2.98
C GLY A 61 6.29 -10.07 1.50
N ASP A 62 5.07 -10.04 0.95
CA ASP A 62 4.86 -9.66 -0.46
C ASP A 62 5.36 -8.25 -0.71
N ILE A 63 5.04 -7.32 0.20
CA ILE A 63 5.42 -5.92 0.06
C ILE A 63 6.93 -5.76 0.20
N ILE A 64 7.53 -6.34 1.23
CA ILE A 64 8.95 -6.23 1.51
C ILE A 64 9.78 -6.80 0.35
N GLU A 65 9.33 -7.90 -0.25
CA GLU A 65 10.03 -8.53 -1.37
C GLU A 65 10.00 -7.67 -2.63
N GLN A 66 8.90 -6.98 -2.89
CA GLN A 66 8.65 -6.33 -4.18
C GLN A 66 8.75 -4.81 -4.16
N PHE A 67 8.68 -4.18 -3.00
CA PHE A 67 8.62 -2.72 -2.87
C PHE A 67 9.89 -2.20 -2.21
N HIS A 68 10.72 -1.52 -3.01
CA HIS A 68 12.01 -0.98 -2.57
C HIS A 68 12.10 0.49 -2.98
N PRO A 69 11.37 1.40 -2.30
CA PRO A 69 11.31 2.80 -2.72
C PRO A 69 12.60 3.54 -2.40
N LYS A 70 12.93 4.51 -3.24
CA LYS A 70 14.02 5.45 -2.97
C LYS A 70 13.59 6.52 -1.97
N ARG A 71 12.31 6.87 -1.97
CA ARG A 71 11.72 7.82 -1.05
C ARG A 71 10.36 7.31 -0.62
N ASN A 72 10.10 7.32 0.68
CA ASN A 72 8.85 6.79 1.23
C ASN A 72 8.49 7.54 2.51
N ASP A 73 7.81 8.68 2.38
CA ASP A 73 7.36 9.46 3.52
C ASP A 73 6.06 8.91 4.10
N VAL A 74 5.14 8.53 3.20
CA VAL A 74 3.81 8.01 3.54
C VAL A 74 3.49 6.83 2.64
N MET A 75 2.90 5.79 3.21
CA MET A 75 2.40 4.64 2.44
C MET A 75 0.90 4.51 2.62
N PHE A 76 0.19 4.19 1.54
CA PHE A 76 -1.20 3.77 1.61
C PHE A 76 -1.27 2.28 1.33
N LEU A 77 -1.91 1.54 2.24
CA LEU A 77 -2.12 0.11 2.10
C LEU A 77 -3.61 -0.19 2.02
N PRO A 78 -4.00 -1.26 1.28
CA PRO A 78 -5.40 -1.70 1.29
C PRO A 78 -5.78 -2.18 2.68
N GLU A 79 -6.86 -1.66 3.24
CA GLU A 79 -7.30 -2.10 4.57
C GLU A 79 -7.73 -3.58 4.57
N GLU A 80 -8.13 -4.10 3.41
CA GLU A 80 -8.56 -5.48 3.24
C GLU A 80 -7.45 -6.50 3.52
N MET A 81 -6.18 -6.09 3.50
CA MET A 81 -5.09 -7.02 3.81
C MET A 81 -4.99 -7.34 5.31
N TYR A 82 -5.73 -6.62 6.15
CA TYR A 82 -5.73 -6.85 7.60
C TYR A 82 -7.09 -7.36 8.05
N ASN A 83 -7.07 -8.31 9.01
CA ASN A 83 -8.30 -8.86 9.58
C ASN A 83 -8.86 -7.93 10.68
N SER A 84 -9.92 -8.37 11.36
CA SER A 84 -10.56 -7.58 12.42
C SER A 84 -9.65 -7.31 13.62
N GLU A 85 -8.57 -8.07 13.78
CA GLU A 85 -7.57 -7.86 14.83
C GLU A 85 -6.40 -6.99 14.36
N GLY A 86 -6.45 -6.49 13.13
CA GLY A 86 -5.40 -5.65 12.56
C GLY A 86 -4.15 -6.43 12.15
N ARG A 87 -4.30 -7.72 11.83
CA ARG A 87 -3.19 -8.59 11.46
C ARG A 87 -3.33 -9.06 10.02
N ASP A 88 -2.19 -9.18 9.33
CA ASP A 88 -2.17 -9.72 7.97
C ASP A 88 -2.28 -11.27 8.00
N LEU A 89 -2.18 -11.91 6.83
CA LEU A 89 -2.30 -13.37 6.72
C LEU A 89 -1.22 -14.13 7.50
N LYS A 90 -0.10 -13.50 7.79
CA LYS A 90 0.99 -14.08 8.57
C LYS A 90 0.94 -13.67 10.05
N GLY A 91 -0.10 -12.96 10.46
CA GLY A 91 -0.31 -12.54 11.84
C GLY A 91 0.43 -11.27 12.25
N GLU A 92 0.96 -10.51 11.30
CA GLU A 92 1.73 -9.31 11.61
C GLU A 92 0.86 -8.06 11.60
N LYS A 93 1.13 -7.14 12.53
CA LYS A 93 0.43 -5.86 12.62
C LYS A 93 1.09 -4.81 11.72
N MET A 94 0.30 -3.81 11.31
CA MET A 94 0.73 -2.72 10.44
C MET A 94 1.98 -2.00 10.98
N GLU A 95 2.10 -1.85 12.29
CA GLU A 95 3.21 -1.15 12.93
C GLU A 95 4.57 -1.79 12.61
N VAL A 96 4.61 -3.10 12.40
CA VAL A 96 5.84 -3.78 11.98
C VAL A 96 6.33 -3.22 10.64
N LEU A 97 5.40 -3.00 9.71
CA LEU A 97 5.74 -2.47 8.39
C LEU A 97 6.11 -0.99 8.45
N GLU A 98 5.46 -0.21 9.31
CA GLU A 98 5.84 1.19 9.54
C GLU A 98 7.28 1.30 10.01
N GLN A 99 7.69 0.44 10.93
CA GLN A 99 9.06 0.43 11.41
C GLN A 99 10.05 -0.01 10.35
N TYR A 100 9.69 -1.02 9.56
CA TYR A 100 10.56 -1.52 8.50
C TYR A 100 10.87 -0.43 7.47
N TYR A 101 9.86 0.31 7.02
CA TYR A 101 10.02 1.34 6.01
C TYR A 101 10.30 2.73 6.57
N ASN A 102 10.20 2.91 7.89
CA ASN A 102 10.30 4.22 8.53
C ASN A 102 9.36 5.24 7.86
N ALA A 103 8.11 4.85 7.65
CA ALA A 103 7.10 5.65 6.98
C ALA A 103 5.79 5.59 7.74
N LYS A 104 4.99 6.65 7.63
CA LYS A 104 3.62 6.67 8.16
C LYS A 104 2.72 5.89 7.22
N ILE A 105 1.91 4.98 7.77
CA ILE A 105 0.99 4.16 6.99
C ILE A 105 -0.45 4.57 7.26
N TYR A 106 -1.22 4.71 6.18
CA TYR A 106 -2.68 4.87 6.22
C TYR A 106 -3.34 3.69 5.54
N LEU A 107 -4.37 3.14 6.19
CA LEU A 107 -5.18 2.06 5.60
C LEU A 107 -6.36 2.66 4.87
N THR A 108 -6.53 2.27 3.61
CA THR A 108 -7.59 2.84 2.75
C THR A 108 -8.35 1.79 1.91
#